data_30215c0d9bef796476546a9baa061b05
#
_entry.id   30215c0d9bef796476546a9baa061b05
#
_cell.length_a   1.000
_cell.length_b   1.000
_cell.length_c   1.000
_cell.angle_alpha   90.00
_cell.angle_beta   90.00
_cell.angle_gamma   90.00
#
_symmetry.space_group_name_H-M   'P 1'
#
loop_
_entity.id
_entity.type
_entity.pdbx_description
1 polymer ?
#
loop_
_entity_poly.entity_id
_entity_poly.type
_entity_poly.pdbx_seq_one_letter_code
_entity_poly.pdbx_strand_id
1 'polypeptide(L)'
;MEYMQVNRANGRAANELRPVKLTRGVMKHAHGSCLAEFGDTRVLCAATIEEGVPGWRKGAKAGWVTAEYAMLPASTGKRCKREHANRKGRSMEIERLIGRSLRTVVNMKALGEYTVTVDCDVIQADGGTRTASITGAWLALRDALAMWVEAGKLERIPLTGQVAAISMGVVDGNTLLDLDYSEDSHAEVDMNLVATDSGEMIELQGTGEQAPFDRKRLNALLDLGDKGIAELIELQRQALA
;
A
#
# COMPACT_ATOMS: atom_id res chain seq x y z
N MET A 1 5.92 26.70 5.82
CA MET A 1 4.80 27.14 4.96
C MET A 1 3.54 27.12 5.80
N GLU A 2 2.82 28.24 5.92
CA GLU A 2 1.49 28.24 6.52
C GLU A 2 0.55 27.53 5.56
N TYR A 3 0.09 26.35 5.93
CA TYR A 3 -0.99 25.69 5.19
C TYR A 3 -2.26 26.49 5.45
N MET A 4 -2.81 27.11 4.40
CA MET A 4 -4.11 27.77 4.49
C MET A 4 -5.13 26.77 5.06
N GLN A 5 -6.00 27.24 5.95
CA GLN A 5 -7.13 26.43 6.42
C GLN A 5 -8.01 26.08 5.20
N VAL A 6 -7.85 24.87 4.70
CA VAL A 6 -8.70 24.33 3.64
C VAL A 6 -9.88 23.65 4.33
N ASN A 7 -11.07 24.02 3.91
CA ASN A 7 -12.29 23.45 4.46
C ASN A 7 -12.60 22.13 3.74
N ARG A 8 -11.96 21.04 4.18
CA ARG A 8 -12.29 19.69 3.69
C ARG A 8 -13.64 19.25 4.27
N ALA A 9 -14.45 18.54 3.50
CA ALA A 9 -15.81 18.12 3.91
C ALA A 9 -15.83 17.30 5.22
N ASN A 10 -14.71 16.59 5.51
CA ASN A 10 -14.52 15.79 6.73
C ASN A 10 -13.84 16.57 7.88
N GLY A 11 -13.57 17.86 7.71
CA GLY A 11 -12.94 18.73 8.71
C GLY A 11 -11.44 18.57 8.90
N ARG A 12 -10.75 17.72 8.11
CA ARG A 12 -9.29 17.53 8.18
C ARG A 12 -8.52 18.74 7.66
N ALA A 13 -7.33 18.98 8.19
CA ALA A 13 -6.38 19.89 7.60
C ALA A 13 -5.82 19.37 6.27
N ALA A 14 -5.27 20.25 5.42
CA ALA A 14 -4.72 19.87 4.12
C ALA A 14 -3.63 18.80 4.20
N ASN A 15 -2.87 18.79 5.28
CA ASN A 15 -1.73 17.91 5.54
C ASN A 15 -2.03 16.79 6.56
N GLU A 16 -3.28 16.44 6.76
CA GLU A 16 -3.74 15.48 7.76
C GLU A 16 -4.22 14.17 7.12
N LEU A 17 -3.76 13.05 7.66
CA LEU A 17 -4.25 11.72 7.29
C LEU A 17 -5.69 11.49 7.77
N ARG A 18 -6.43 10.65 7.08
CA ARG A 18 -7.62 10.02 7.68
C ARG A 18 -7.22 9.23 8.94
N PRO A 19 -8.12 8.95 9.86
CA PRO A 19 -7.83 8.01 10.93
C PRO A 19 -7.34 6.67 10.34
N VAL A 20 -6.11 6.27 10.69
CA VAL A 20 -5.51 5.02 10.21
C VAL A 20 -5.49 4.00 11.33
N LYS A 21 -5.95 2.77 11.02
CA LYS A 21 -5.89 1.64 11.93
C LYS A 21 -5.33 0.42 11.21
N LEU A 22 -4.32 -0.20 11.81
CA LEU A 22 -3.64 -1.39 11.29
C LEU A 22 -3.82 -2.54 12.29
N THR A 23 -4.74 -3.46 11.99
CA THR A 23 -5.05 -4.59 12.88
C THR A 23 -4.41 -5.87 12.33
N ARG A 24 -3.46 -6.44 13.07
CA ARG A 24 -2.72 -7.64 12.68
C ARG A 24 -3.43 -8.92 13.13
N GLY A 25 -3.09 -10.06 12.51
CA GLY A 25 -3.55 -11.37 12.94
C GLY A 25 -5.05 -11.62 12.75
N VAL A 26 -5.67 -10.98 11.75
CA VAL A 26 -7.12 -11.04 11.52
C VAL A 26 -7.58 -12.31 10.79
N MET A 27 -6.67 -13.09 10.20
CA MET A 27 -6.98 -14.33 9.49
C MET A 27 -6.27 -15.53 10.11
N LYS A 28 -7.05 -16.53 10.49
CA LYS A 28 -6.56 -17.74 11.17
C LYS A 28 -5.59 -18.58 10.32
N HIS A 29 -5.79 -18.65 9.02
CA HIS A 29 -5.07 -19.58 8.15
C HIS A 29 -3.96 -18.91 7.32
N ALA A 30 -3.90 -17.57 7.27
CA ALA A 30 -2.78 -16.87 6.68
C ALA A 30 -1.55 -16.96 7.59
N HIS A 31 -0.35 -17.00 7.01
CA HIS A 31 0.90 -16.96 7.79
C HIS A 31 1.12 -15.57 8.43
N GLY A 32 0.59 -14.52 7.80
CA GLY A 32 0.49 -13.18 8.37
C GLY A 32 -0.70 -12.46 7.77
N SER A 33 -1.33 -11.56 8.52
CA SER A 33 -2.47 -10.80 7.99
C SER A 33 -2.63 -9.46 8.69
N CYS A 34 -3.16 -8.49 7.94
CA CYS A 34 -3.46 -7.15 8.41
C CYS A 34 -4.75 -6.63 7.78
N LEU A 35 -5.66 -6.12 8.59
CA LEU A 35 -6.73 -5.26 8.13
C LEU A 35 -6.24 -3.82 8.20
N ALA A 36 -6.02 -3.21 7.03
CA ALA A 36 -5.63 -1.81 6.88
C ALA A 36 -6.89 -0.96 6.66
N GLU A 37 -7.13 -0.02 7.57
CA GLU A 37 -8.25 0.91 7.55
C GLU A 37 -7.72 2.34 7.47
N PHE A 38 -8.10 3.07 6.42
CA PHE A 38 -7.76 4.48 6.17
C PHE A 38 -9.08 5.23 6.05
N GLY A 39 -9.58 5.77 7.15
CA GLY A 39 -10.96 6.24 7.23
C GLY A 39 -11.93 5.13 6.86
N ASP A 40 -12.72 5.34 5.81
CA ASP A 40 -13.68 4.35 5.31
C ASP A 40 -13.09 3.35 4.31
N THR A 41 -11.88 3.55 3.83
CA THR A 41 -11.18 2.54 3.02
C THR A 41 -10.70 1.39 3.90
N ARG A 42 -11.06 0.14 3.55
CA ARG A 42 -10.69 -1.08 4.27
C ARG A 42 -10.14 -2.12 3.32
N VAL A 43 -8.93 -2.58 3.58
CA VAL A 43 -8.25 -3.61 2.79
C VAL A 43 -7.79 -4.74 3.71
N LEU A 44 -8.20 -5.95 3.40
CA LEU A 44 -7.69 -7.15 4.04
C LEU A 44 -6.44 -7.63 3.28
N CYS A 45 -5.30 -7.63 3.96
CA CYS A 45 -4.04 -8.13 3.44
C CYS A 45 -3.69 -9.46 4.11
N ALA A 46 -3.39 -10.50 3.33
CA ALA A 46 -3.05 -11.82 3.82
C ALA A 46 -1.79 -12.35 3.11
N ALA A 47 -0.79 -12.79 3.86
CA ALA A 47 0.45 -13.33 3.31
C ALA A 47 0.52 -14.84 3.50
N THR A 48 0.83 -15.54 2.41
CA THR A 48 1.05 -17.00 2.39
C THR A 48 2.46 -17.26 1.86
N ILE A 49 3.20 -18.15 2.53
CA ILE A 49 4.54 -18.57 2.10
C ILE A 49 4.47 -20.04 1.67
N GLU A 50 5.01 -20.32 0.49
CA GLU A 50 5.07 -21.67 -0.09
C GLU A 50 6.53 -22.03 -0.42
N GLU A 51 6.84 -23.33 -0.35
CA GLU A 51 8.14 -23.85 -0.76
C GLU A 51 8.28 -23.82 -2.28
N GLY A 52 9.45 -23.40 -2.75
CA GLY A 52 9.74 -23.28 -4.16
C GLY A 52 9.52 -21.86 -4.71
N VAL A 53 9.93 -21.70 -5.96
CA VAL A 53 9.88 -20.43 -6.70
C VAL A 53 9.29 -20.65 -8.10
N PRO A 54 8.75 -19.60 -8.73
CA PRO A 54 8.25 -19.69 -10.10
C PRO A 54 9.29 -20.27 -11.07
N GLY A 55 8.85 -20.98 -12.11
CA GLY A 55 9.72 -21.72 -13.03
C GLY A 55 10.86 -20.89 -13.63
N TRP A 56 10.58 -19.62 -13.97
CA TRP A 56 11.56 -18.67 -14.51
C TRP A 56 12.62 -18.22 -13.49
N ARG A 57 12.38 -18.46 -12.18
CA ARG A 57 13.31 -18.10 -11.10
C ARG A 57 14.10 -19.28 -10.56
N LYS A 58 13.79 -20.50 -10.99
CA LYS A 58 14.51 -21.72 -10.57
C LYS A 58 16.01 -21.59 -10.84
N GLY A 59 16.84 -22.00 -9.86
CA GLY A 59 18.29 -21.91 -9.92
C GLY A 59 18.89 -20.56 -9.53
N ALA A 60 18.08 -19.53 -9.28
CA ALA A 60 18.57 -18.22 -8.81
C ALA A 60 19.02 -18.24 -7.33
N LYS A 61 18.73 -19.33 -6.59
CA LYS A 61 18.97 -19.46 -5.14
C LYS A 61 18.42 -18.25 -4.35
N ALA A 62 17.24 -17.81 -4.73
CA ALA A 62 16.63 -16.62 -4.18
C ALA A 62 15.10 -16.73 -4.29
N GLY A 63 14.38 -16.27 -3.28
CA GLY A 63 12.95 -16.33 -3.22
C GLY A 63 12.23 -15.32 -4.13
N TRP A 64 10.94 -15.29 -4.00
CA TRP A 64 10.09 -14.38 -4.73
C TRP A 64 8.96 -13.84 -3.84
N VAL A 65 8.61 -12.57 -4.02
CA VAL A 65 7.42 -11.95 -3.41
C VAL A 65 6.54 -11.45 -4.52
N THR A 66 5.28 -11.82 -4.48
CA THR A 66 4.25 -11.37 -5.42
C THR A 66 3.01 -10.93 -4.65
N ALA A 67 2.08 -10.28 -5.33
CA ALA A 67 0.82 -9.87 -4.74
C ALA A 67 -0.33 -10.10 -5.72
N GLU A 68 -1.51 -10.29 -5.14
CA GLU A 68 -2.78 -10.24 -5.82
C GLU A 68 -3.62 -9.09 -5.26
N TYR A 69 -4.48 -8.52 -6.09
CA TYR A 69 -5.36 -7.42 -5.70
C TYR A 69 -6.75 -7.64 -6.26
N ALA A 70 -7.75 -7.55 -5.41
CA ALA A 70 -9.13 -7.65 -5.83
C ALA A 70 -10.03 -6.68 -5.05
N MET A 71 -11.16 -6.32 -5.65
CA MET A 71 -12.21 -5.56 -4.98
C MET A 71 -13.44 -6.44 -4.79
N LEU A 72 -13.98 -6.49 -3.57
CA LEU A 72 -15.27 -7.16 -3.35
C LEU A 72 -16.37 -6.47 -4.18
N PRO A 73 -17.34 -7.21 -4.71
CA PRO A 73 -18.41 -6.65 -5.55
C PRO A 73 -19.18 -5.49 -4.92
N ALA A 74 -19.32 -5.48 -3.60
CA ALA A 74 -20.01 -4.44 -2.84
C ALA A 74 -19.06 -3.46 -2.14
N SER A 75 -17.78 -3.42 -2.53
CA SER A 75 -16.80 -2.52 -1.91
C SER A 75 -16.98 -1.05 -2.29
N THR A 76 -17.70 -0.76 -3.36
CA THR A 76 -17.99 0.59 -3.88
C THR A 76 -19.48 0.90 -3.83
N GLY A 77 -19.85 2.17 -3.96
CA GLY A 77 -21.26 2.64 -3.96
C GLY A 77 -22.13 2.00 -5.05
N LYS A 78 -21.54 1.58 -6.18
CA LYS A 78 -22.21 0.74 -7.18
C LYS A 78 -21.54 -0.62 -7.22
N ARG A 79 -22.33 -1.69 -7.11
CA ARG A 79 -21.82 -3.06 -7.20
C ARG A 79 -21.00 -3.25 -8.48
N CYS A 80 -19.74 -3.63 -8.36
CA CYS A 80 -18.90 -4.07 -9.47
C CYS A 80 -19.03 -5.59 -9.69
N LYS A 81 -18.71 -6.05 -10.91
CA LYS A 81 -18.65 -7.49 -11.18
C LYS A 81 -17.42 -8.07 -10.51
N ARG A 82 -17.55 -9.29 -9.94
CA ARG A 82 -16.38 -10.02 -9.44
C ARG A 82 -15.45 -10.31 -10.62
N GLU A 83 -14.18 -9.99 -10.45
CA GLU A 83 -13.15 -10.37 -11.41
C GLU A 83 -12.88 -11.87 -11.29
N HIS A 84 -12.91 -12.55 -12.42
CA HIS A 84 -12.55 -13.96 -12.56
C HIS A 84 -11.23 -14.06 -13.35
N ALA A 85 -10.98 -15.17 -14.03
CA ALA A 85 -9.74 -15.44 -14.76
C ALA A 85 -9.29 -14.34 -15.75
N ASN A 86 -10.21 -13.50 -16.22
CA ASN A 86 -9.89 -12.31 -17.04
C ASN A 86 -9.81 -11.07 -16.16
N ARG A 87 -8.74 -10.96 -15.37
CA ARG A 87 -8.47 -9.77 -14.55
C ARG A 87 -8.33 -8.53 -15.43
N LYS A 88 -8.86 -7.40 -14.95
CA LYS A 88 -8.78 -6.13 -15.68
C LYS A 88 -7.39 -5.51 -15.53
N GLY A 89 -7.01 -4.66 -16.48
CA GLY A 89 -5.71 -3.98 -16.50
C GLY A 89 -5.39 -3.23 -15.20
N ARG A 90 -6.40 -2.59 -14.56
CA ARG A 90 -6.23 -1.89 -13.28
C ARG A 90 -5.81 -2.81 -12.14
N SER A 91 -6.49 -3.95 -11.95
CA SER A 91 -6.12 -4.88 -10.86
C SER A 91 -4.72 -5.44 -11.08
N MET A 92 -4.39 -5.82 -12.31
CA MET A 92 -3.04 -6.29 -12.66
C MET A 92 -1.95 -5.22 -12.48
N GLU A 93 -2.26 -3.96 -12.77
CA GLU A 93 -1.34 -2.83 -12.52
C GLU A 93 -1.05 -2.71 -11.03
N ILE A 94 -2.10 -2.72 -10.18
CA ILE A 94 -1.97 -2.59 -8.73
C ILE A 94 -1.25 -3.80 -8.12
N GLU A 95 -1.53 -5.03 -8.57
CA GLU A 95 -0.79 -6.24 -8.17
C GLU A 95 0.71 -6.09 -8.40
N ARG A 96 1.08 -5.61 -9.59
CA ARG A 96 2.48 -5.41 -9.95
C ARG A 96 3.13 -4.30 -9.12
N LEU A 97 2.39 -3.24 -8.81
CA LEU A 97 2.83 -2.15 -7.95
C LEU A 97 3.09 -2.66 -6.53
N ILE A 98 2.13 -3.35 -5.89
CA ILE A 98 2.28 -3.93 -4.55
C ILE A 98 3.48 -4.88 -4.52
N GLY A 99 3.53 -5.84 -5.44
CA GLY A 99 4.60 -6.82 -5.50
C GLY A 99 5.98 -6.17 -5.67
N ARG A 100 6.11 -5.14 -6.52
CA ARG A 100 7.36 -4.39 -6.70
C ARG A 100 7.76 -3.66 -5.43
N SER A 101 6.83 -2.97 -4.79
CA SER A 101 7.06 -2.22 -3.56
C SER A 101 7.57 -3.14 -2.43
N LEU A 102 6.94 -4.27 -2.23
CA LEU A 102 7.38 -5.25 -1.22
C LEU A 102 8.77 -5.83 -1.54
N ARG A 103 9.05 -6.14 -2.81
CA ARG A 103 10.35 -6.69 -3.21
C ARG A 103 11.52 -5.75 -2.94
N THR A 104 11.30 -4.45 -2.93
CA THR A 104 12.36 -3.46 -2.67
C THR A 104 12.92 -3.58 -1.25
N VAL A 105 12.09 -3.98 -0.30
CA VAL A 105 12.46 -4.10 1.12
C VAL A 105 12.65 -5.55 1.58
N VAL A 106 12.82 -6.50 0.65
CA VAL A 106 13.07 -7.92 0.97
C VAL A 106 14.41 -8.36 0.40
N ASN A 107 15.26 -8.93 1.24
CA ASN A 107 16.46 -9.65 0.78
C ASN A 107 16.06 -11.02 0.23
N MET A 108 15.90 -11.11 -1.09
CA MET A 108 15.44 -12.32 -1.79
C MET A 108 16.40 -13.51 -1.61
N LYS A 109 17.70 -13.27 -1.43
CA LYS A 109 18.67 -14.35 -1.18
C LYS A 109 18.50 -14.92 0.22
N ALA A 110 18.30 -14.05 1.22
CA ALA A 110 18.04 -14.48 2.59
C ALA A 110 16.65 -15.11 2.76
N LEU A 111 15.68 -14.78 1.91
CA LEU A 111 14.39 -15.46 1.83
C LEU A 111 14.53 -16.93 1.38
N GLY A 112 15.58 -17.26 0.61
CA GLY A 112 15.75 -18.62 0.10
C GLY A 112 14.74 -18.96 -1.00
N GLU A 113 14.62 -20.24 -1.38
CA GLU A 113 13.72 -20.68 -2.45
C GLU A 113 12.27 -20.82 -1.99
N TYR A 114 11.73 -19.76 -1.38
CA TYR A 114 10.32 -19.62 -0.99
C TYR A 114 9.62 -18.57 -1.86
N THR A 115 8.34 -18.76 -2.10
CA THR A 115 7.45 -17.75 -2.69
C THR A 115 6.52 -17.21 -1.63
N VAL A 116 6.46 -15.90 -1.50
CA VAL A 116 5.45 -15.22 -0.69
C VAL A 116 4.43 -14.57 -1.61
N THR A 117 3.18 -14.95 -1.47
CA THR A 117 2.04 -14.29 -2.12
C THR A 117 1.30 -13.47 -1.08
N VAL A 118 1.04 -12.19 -1.39
CA VAL A 118 0.25 -11.31 -0.53
C VAL A 118 -1.04 -10.94 -1.26
N ASP A 119 -2.15 -11.46 -0.75
CA ASP A 119 -3.48 -11.15 -1.23
C ASP A 119 -3.97 -9.84 -0.60
N CYS A 120 -4.48 -8.91 -1.40
CA CYS A 120 -5.03 -7.64 -0.97
C CYS A 120 -6.47 -7.51 -1.46
N ASP A 121 -7.42 -7.84 -0.59
CA ASP A 121 -8.85 -7.76 -0.87
C ASP A 121 -9.46 -6.47 -0.32
N VAL A 122 -9.92 -5.59 -1.21
CA VAL A 122 -10.60 -4.36 -0.84
C VAL A 122 -12.03 -4.69 -0.38
N ILE A 123 -12.29 -4.55 0.91
CA ILE A 123 -13.59 -4.78 1.54
C ILE A 123 -14.49 -3.56 1.33
N GLN A 124 -13.93 -2.36 1.49
CA GLN A 124 -14.60 -1.09 1.29
C GLN A 124 -13.64 -0.09 0.67
N ALA A 125 -14.07 0.62 -0.36
CA ALA A 125 -13.28 1.57 -1.11
C ALA A 125 -13.81 2.99 -0.93
N ASP A 126 -12.96 3.86 -0.41
CA ASP A 126 -13.20 5.30 -0.25
C ASP A 126 -11.91 6.10 -0.53
N GLY A 127 -11.35 5.96 -1.74
CA GLY A 127 -10.05 6.52 -2.13
C GLY A 127 -8.85 5.79 -1.52
N GLY A 128 -7.70 5.84 -2.18
CA GLY A 128 -6.41 5.32 -1.67
C GLY A 128 -6.35 3.80 -1.47
N THR A 129 -7.11 2.98 -2.20
CA THR A 129 -7.11 1.53 -2.00
C THR A 129 -5.76 0.89 -2.28
N ARG A 130 -5.02 1.35 -3.30
CA ARG A 130 -3.67 0.84 -3.64
C ARG A 130 -2.65 1.19 -2.56
N THR A 131 -2.74 2.37 -1.97
CA THR A 131 -1.81 2.83 -0.92
C THR A 131 -2.05 2.12 0.41
N ALA A 132 -3.31 1.95 0.80
CA ALA A 132 -3.70 1.15 1.95
C ALA A 132 -3.28 -0.33 1.79
N SER A 133 -3.41 -0.89 0.56
CA SER A 133 -2.94 -2.25 0.25
C SER A 133 -1.44 -2.41 0.48
N ILE A 134 -0.59 -1.49 -0.04
CA ILE A 134 0.86 -1.58 0.14
C ILE A 134 1.25 -1.49 1.61
N THR A 135 0.66 -0.53 2.34
CA THR A 135 0.95 -0.30 3.76
C THR A 135 0.54 -1.48 4.64
N GLY A 136 -0.65 -2.07 4.40
CA GLY A 136 -1.12 -3.25 5.10
C GLY A 136 -0.40 -4.54 4.68
N ALA A 137 -0.07 -4.68 3.40
CA ALA A 137 0.65 -5.83 2.85
C ALA A 137 2.04 -5.99 3.46
N TRP A 138 2.74 -4.88 3.76
CA TRP A 138 4.03 -4.96 4.44
C TRP A 138 3.91 -5.59 5.84
N LEU A 139 2.89 -5.24 6.62
CA LEU A 139 2.66 -5.86 7.94
C LEU A 139 2.31 -7.34 7.82
N ALA A 140 1.43 -7.71 6.88
CA ALA A 140 1.10 -9.10 6.62
C ALA A 140 2.34 -9.92 6.23
N LEU A 141 3.17 -9.38 5.31
CA LEU A 141 4.44 -9.99 4.91
C LEU A 141 5.39 -10.16 6.09
N ARG A 142 5.57 -9.11 6.90
CA ARG A 142 6.47 -9.15 8.08
C ARG A 142 6.06 -10.23 9.07
N ASP A 143 4.76 -10.35 9.35
CA ASP A 143 4.25 -11.35 10.28
C ASP A 143 4.39 -12.77 9.73
N ALA A 144 4.15 -12.98 8.45
CA ALA A 144 4.38 -14.26 7.80
C ALA A 144 5.85 -14.69 7.88
N LEU A 145 6.77 -13.76 7.62
CA LEU A 145 8.21 -14.02 7.73
C LEU A 145 8.65 -14.27 9.18
N ALA A 146 8.07 -13.57 10.16
CA ALA A 146 8.35 -13.81 11.58
C ALA A 146 7.90 -15.23 12.00
N MET A 147 6.70 -15.64 11.62
CA MET A 147 6.21 -16.99 11.85
C MET A 147 7.13 -18.06 11.23
N TRP A 148 7.69 -17.79 10.05
CA TRP A 148 8.64 -18.70 9.38
C TRP A 148 9.99 -18.80 10.13
N VAL A 149 10.42 -17.72 10.75
CA VAL A 149 11.61 -17.73 11.65
C VAL A 149 11.30 -18.52 12.90
N GLU A 150 10.16 -18.32 13.55
CA GLU A 150 9.72 -19.08 14.73
C GLU A 150 9.58 -20.58 14.46
N ALA A 151 9.16 -20.94 13.24
CA ALA A 151 9.10 -22.33 12.78
C ALA A 151 10.48 -22.93 12.39
N GLY A 152 11.58 -22.18 12.51
CA GLY A 152 12.93 -22.61 12.15
C GLY A 152 13.18 -22.77 10.65
N LYS A 153 12.31 -22.23 9.82
CA LYS A 153 12.41 -22.30 8.34
C LYS A 153 13.28 -21.16 7.77
N LEU A 154 13.42 -20.06 8.49
CA LEU A 154 14.30 -18.94 8.16
C LEU A 154 15.19 -18.64 9.38
N GLU A 155 16.44 -18.26 9.14
CA GLU A 155 17.38 -17.88 10.21
C GLU A 155 17.01 -16.54 10.85
N ARG A 156 16.48 -15.62 10.05
CA ARG A 156 16.08 -14.27 10.44
C ARG A 156 15.02 -13.73 9.47
N ILE A 157 14.31 -12.69 9.89
CA ILE A 157 13.37 -11.98 9.01
C ILE A 157 14.17 -11.30 7.91
N PRO A 158 13.94 -11.65 6.61
CA PRO A 158 14.73 -11.14 5.50
C PRO A 158 14.22 -9.76 4.99
N LEU A 159 13.77 -8.89 5.88
CA LEU A 159 13.40 -7.52 5.56
C LEU A 159 14.59 -6.58 5.73
N THR A 160 14.75 -5.63 4.80
CA THR A 160 15.79 -4.60 4.82
C THR A 160 15.27 -3.24 5.29
N GLY A 161 13.95 -3.07 5.37
CA GLY A 161 13.29 -1.84 5.80
C GLY A 161 11.77 -1.97 5.80
N GLN A 162 11.09 -0.85 6.05
CA GLN A 162 9.65 -0.72 5.92
C GLN A 162 9.30 -0.05 4.58
N VAL A 163 8.08 -0.27 4.12
CA VAL A 163 7.49 0.44 3.00
C VAL A 163 6.07 0.86 3.33
N ALA A 164 5.74 2.08 2.98
CA ALA A 164 4.37 2.59 3.04
C ALA A 164 4.04 3.34 1.75
N ALA A 165 2.76 3.58 1.53
CA ALA A 165 2.27 4.32 0.38
C ALA A 165 1.14 5.26 0.79
N ILE A 166 1.08 6.42 0.13
CA ILE A 166 0.10 7.46 0.40
C ILE A 166 -0.38 8.12 -0.89
N SER A 167 -1.66 8.53 -0.90
CA SER A 167 -2.20 9.40 -1.95
C SER A 167 -2.10 10.86 -1.57
N MET A 168 -1.96 11.71 -2.56
CA MET A 168 -2.02 13.15 -2.44
C MET A 168 -2.54 13.73 -3.76
N GLY A 169 -3.08 14.91 -3.72
CA GLY A 169 -3.59 15.52 -4.95
C GLY A 169 -3.85 17.01 -4.82
N VAL A 170 -4.41 17.55 -5.89
CA VAL A 170 -4.87 18.94 -5.94
C VAL A 170 -6.39 18.92 -6.11
N VAL A 171 -7.08 19.56 -5.18
CA VAL A 171 -8.53 19.69 -5.18
C VAL A 171 -8.88 21.15 -4.92
N ASP A 172 -9.66 21.75 -5.79
CA ASP A 172 -10.03 23.19 -5.74
C ASP A 172 -8.79 24.09 -5.54
N GLY A 173 -7.70 23.81 -6.29
CA GLY A 173 -6.44 24.54 -6.25
C GLY A 173 -5.57 24.25 -5.03
N ASN A 174 -6.00 23.46 -4.05
CA ASN A 174 -5.28 23.16 -2.82
C ASN A 174 -4.57 21.82 -2.89
N THR A 175 -3.32 21.74 -2.39
CA THR A 175 -2.61 20.46 -2.23
C THR A 175 -3.09 19.75 -0.96
N LEU A 176 -3.58 18.53 -1.10
CA LEU A 176 -4.15 17.73 -0.02
C LEU A 176 -3.44 16.39 0.12
N LEU A 177 -3.26 15.96 1.36
CA LEU A 177 -2.75 14.65 1.74
C LEU A 177 -3.91 13.67 1.94
N ASP A 178 -3.73 12.41 1.53
CA ASP A 178 -4.64 11.30 1.78
C ASP A 178 -6.08 11.58 1.35
N LEU A 179 -6.30 11.58 0.03
CA LEU A 179 -7.61 11.88 -0.56
C LEU A 179 -8.62 10.77 -0.24
N ASP A 180 -9.81 11.13 0.22
CA ASP A 180 -10.97 10.24 0.18
C ASP A 180 -11.59 10.22 -1.24
N TYR A 181 -12.58 9.35 -1.47
CA TYR A 181 -13.17 9.20 -2.80
C TYR A 181 -13.85 10.46 -3.31
N SER A 182 -14.43 11.27 -2.43
CA SER A 182 -15.08 12.51 -2.83
C SER A 182 -14.06 13.53 -3.35
N GLU A 183 -12.88 13.56 -2.77
CA GLU A 183 -11.76 14.42 -3.17
C GLU A 183 -11.07 13.85 -4.43
N ASP A 184 -10.73 12.55 -4.42
CA ASP A 184 -10.06 11.83 -5.51
C ASP A 184 -10.83 11.93 -6.83
N SER A 185 -12.16 11.75 -6.79
CA SER A 185 -13.02 11.78 -7.98
C SER A 185 -13.13 13.14 -8.68
N HIS A 186 -12.74 14.21 -8.02
CA HIS A 186 -12.77 15.60 -8.51
C HIS A 186 -11.38 16.25 -8.54
N ALA A 187 -10.33 15.48 -8.23
CA ALA A 187 -8.98 16.00 -8.19
C ALA A 187 -8.51 16.55 -9.54
N GLU A 188 -7.91 17.71 -9.55
CA GLU A 188 -7.22 18.28 -10.70
C GLU A 188 -5.93 17.51 -10.99
N VAL A 189 -5.27 17.05 -9.91
CA VAL A 189 -4.06 16.21 -9.95
C VAL A 189 -4.25 15.09 -8.93
N ASP A 190 -4.12 13.84 -9.37
CA ASP A 190 -4.01 12.66 -8.51
C ASP A 190 -2.56 12.16 -8.50
N MET A 191 -2.03 11.90 -7.32
CA MET A 191 -0.66 11.42 -7.14
C MET A 191 -0.57 10.39 -6.01
N ASN A 192 0.26 9.35 -6.24
CA ASN A 192 0.55 8.32 -5.27
C ASN A 192 2.06 8.20 -5.09
N LEU A 193 2.52 8.18 -3.85
CA LEU A 193 3.92 7.98 -3.47
C LEU A 193 4.05 6.66 -2.73
N VAL A 194 5.06 5.86 -3.11
CA VAL A 194 5.53 4.70 -2.36
C VAL A 194 6.97 4.98 -1.95
N ALA A 195 7.26 4.90 -0.67
CA ALA A 195 8.62 5.14 -0.16
C ALA A 195 8.97 4.22 1.02
N THR A 196 10.27 4.13 1.30
CA THR A 196 10.84 3.37 2.42
C THR A 196 10.86 4.20 3.70
N ASP A 197 11.16 3.55 4.81
CA ASP A 197 11.40 4.21 6.11
C ASP A 197 12.69 5.04 6.16
N SER A 198 13.58 4.89 5.16
CA SER A 198 14.75 5.78 4.95
C SER A 198 14.43 7.00 4.08
N GLY A 199 13.17 7.14 3.59
CA GLY A 199 12.74 8.24 2.72
C GLY A 199 13.10 8.05 1.24
N GLU A 200 13.57 6.87 0.84
CA GLU A 200 13.86 6.57 -0.56
C GLU A 200 12.57 6.23 -1.32
N MET A 201 12.34 6.94 -2.42
CA MET A 201 11.16 6.73 -3.26
C MET A 201 11.29 5.44 -4.07
N ILE A 202 10.28 4.59 -3.99
CA ILE A 202 10.17 3.35 -4.78
C ILE A 202 9.38 3.61 -6.05
N GLU A 203 8.28 4.34 -5.94
CA GLU A 203 7.43 4.68 -7.06
C GLU A 203 6.71 6.00 -6.81
N LEU A 204 6.61 6.79 -7.86
CA LEU A 204 5.84 8.01 -7.92
C LEU A 204 4.93 7.94 -9.14
N GLN A 205 3.63 7.93 -8.92
CA GLN A 205 2.61 8.03 -9.97
C GLN A 205 1.91 9.37 -9.82
N GLY A 206 1.75 10.11 -10.90
CA GLY A 206 1.06 11.40 -10.88
C GLY A 206 0.43 11.72 -12.22
N THR A 207 -0.82 12.14 -12.19
CA THR A 207 -1.61 12.48 -13.37
C THR A 207 -2.31 13.83 -13.15
N GLY A 208 -2.17 14.72 -14.12
CA GLY A 208 -3.04 15.90 -14.23
C GLY A 208 -4.34 15.47 -14.87
N GLU A 209 -5.35 15.15 -14.06
CA GLU A 209 -6.63 14.63 -14.54
C GLU A 209 -7.46 15.69 -15.28
N GLN A 210 -7.46 16.91 -14.75
CA GLN A 210 -8.22 18.03 -15.32
C GLN A 210 -7.32 19.16 -15.85
N ALA A 211 -6.10 19.29 -15.30
CA ALA A 211 -5.15 20.33 -15.67
C ALA A 211 -3.70 19.88 -15.49
N PRO A 212 -2.76 20.37 -16.31
CA PRO A 212 -1.34 20.14 -16.07
C PRO A 212 -0.90 20.85 -14.81
N PHE A 213 0.16 20.32 -14.15
CA PHE A 213 0.75 20.91 -12.95
C PHE A 213 2.24 21.20 -13.15
N ASP A 214 2.71 22.23 -12.49
CA ASP A 214 4.08 22.69 -12.57
C ASP A 214 5.00 21.99 -11.55
N ARG A 215 6.31 22.26 -11.66
CA ARG A 215 7.32 21.70 -10.75
C ARG A 215 7.14 22.18 -9.31
N LYS A 216 6.64 23.38 -9.08
CA LYS A 216 6.38 23.90 -7.73
C LYS A 216 5.28 23.10 -7.05
N ARG A 217 4.21 22.80 -7.78
CA ARG A 217 3.11 21.98 -7.29
C ARG A 217 3.54 20.54 -7.03
N LEU A 218 4.35 19.97 -7.93
CA LEU A 218 4.95 18.66 -7.71
C LEU A 218 5.74 18.61 -6.39
N ASN A 219 6.61 19.58 -6.15
CA ASN A 219 7.41 19.62 -4.94
C ASN A 219 6.53 19.74 -3.68
N ALA A 220 5.48 20.57 -3.71
CA ALA A 220 4.55 20.70 -2.60
C ALA A 220 3.78 19.40 -2.30
N LEU A 221 3.41 18.64 -3.34
CA LEU A 221 2.80 17.31 -3.20
C LEU A 221 3.80 16.31 -2.59
N LEU A 222 5.05 16.31 -3.04
CA LEU A 222 6.09 15.43 -2.48
C LEU A 222 6.36 15.73 -1.01
N ASP A 223 6.44 17.02 -0.61
CA ASP A 223 6.59 17.40 0.81
C ASP A 223 5.45 16.84 1.68
N LEU A 224 4.21 16.87 1.18
CA LEU A 224 3.06 16.22 1.85
C LEU A 224 3.18 14.71 1.88
N GLY A 225 3.60 14.11 0.76
CA GLY A 225 3.80 12.67 0.64
C GLY A 225 4.83 12.16 1.64
N ASP A 226 5.99 12.81 1.74
CA ASP A 226 7.05 12.46 2.68
C ASP A 226 6.56 12.49 4.14
N LYS A 227 5.77 13.53 4.50
CA LYS A 227 5.12 13.60 5.81
C LYS A 227 4.17 12.41 6.04
N GLY A 228 3.29 12.13 5.08
CA GLY A 228 2.33 11.03 5.18
C GLY A 228 3.00 9.66 5.30
N ILE A 229 4.07 9.42 4.53
CA ILE A 229 4.89 8.20 4.63
C ILE A 229 5.48 8.05 6.03
N ALA A 230 6.09 9.11 6.57
CA ALA A 230 6.70 9.07 7.90
C ALA A 230 5.67 8.70 8.99
N GLU A 231 4.46 9.27 8.93
CA GLU A 231 3.37 8.94 9.85
C GLU A 231 2.90 7.49 9.70
N LEU A 232 2.75 6.99 8.48
CA LEU A 232 2.34 5.60 8.23
C LEU A 232 3.40 4.58 8.69
N ILE A 233 4.67 4.86 8.49
CA ILE A 233 5.79 4.05 8.98
C ILE A 233 5.75 3.98 10.52
N GLU A 234 5.48 5.09 11.19
CA GLU A 234 5.35 5.11 12.65
C GLU A 234 4.14 4.30 13.12
N LEU A 235 2.99 4.39 12.44
CA LEU A 235 1.82 3.57 12.73
C LEU A 235 2.07 2.08 12.51
N GLN A 236 2.88 1.69 11.51
CA GLN A 236 3.33 0.31 11.35
C GLN A 236 4.20 -0.15 12.54
N ARG A 237 5.09 0.71 13.06
CA ARG A 237 5.92 0.41 14.25
C ARG A 237 5.04 0.21 15.48
N GLN A 238 4.08 1.09 15.70
CA GLN A 238 3.12 0.98 16.82
C GLN A 238 2.29 -0.30 16.71
N ALA A 239 1.85 -0.70 15.52
CA ALA A 239 1.14 -1.95 15.32
C ALA A 239 2.01 -3.19 15.60
N LEU A 240 3.34 -3.08 15.59
CA LEU A 240 4.27 -4.17 15.88
C LEU A 240 4.65 -4.27 17.38
N ALA A 241 4.45 -3.20 18.15
CA ALA A 241 4.73 -3.16 19.59
C ALA A 241 3.68 -3.94 20.38
#